data_6c47740ba1051831462262969b207648
#
_entry.id   6c47740ba1051831462262969b207648
#
_cell.length_a   1.000
_cell.length_b   1.000
_cell.length_c   1.000
_cell.angle_alpha   90.00
_cell.angle_beta   90.00
_cell.angle_gamma   90.00
#
_symmetry.space_group_name_H-M   'P 1'
#
loop_
_entity.id
_entity.type
_entity.pdbx_description
1 polymer ?
#
loop_
_entity_poly.entity_id
_entity_poly.type
_entity_poly.pdbx_seq_one_letter_code
_entity_poly.pdbx_strand_id
1 'polypeptide(L)'
;EDYDIGSTFYLVGSGAKNLILQNNTQPVDLDYNLEIVRCEDFEDCHYLKECVRKAFNKCLQEYKLHDCEDSTSSLTSKQICFKNGNPTAFSVDICITVRDEEDNYHRLIHEKTGWAFNDRYFWNMAPQSKQLKKKVDYIKESGHWQKVREQYLKIKNHYLTQNDNDHP
;
A
#
# COMPACT_ATOMS: atom_id res chain seq x y z
N GLU A 1 10.30 -18.29 -1.18
CA GLU A 1 10.95 -19.56 -1.59
C GLU A 1 10.04 -20.40 -2.52
N ASP A 2 8.72 -20.37 -2.33
CA ASP A 2 7.80 -21.20 -3.13
C ASP A 2 7.66 -20.72 -4.61
N TYR A 3 8.07 -19.50 -4.92
CA TYR A 3 7.86 -18.87 -6.24
C TYR A 3 9.15 -18.33 -6.89
N ASP A 4 10.31 -18.56 -6.31
CA ASP A 4 11.62 -18.03 -6.74
C ASP A 4 11.63 -16.50 -6.97
N ILE A 5 10.82 -15.79 -6.21
CA ILE A 5 10.76 -14.32 -6.22
C ILE A 5 11.49 -13.77 -5.01
N GLY A 6 12.52 -12.96 -5.24
CA GLY A 6 13.20 -12.18 -4.21
C GLY A 6 12.53 -10.82 -4.05
N SER A 7 12.20 -10.44 -2.81
CA SER A 7 11.51 -9.19 -2.53
C SER A 7 11.94 -8.55 -1.22
N THR A 8 11.69 -7.25 -1.08
CA THR A 8 11.91 -6.48 0.15
C THR A 8 10.65 -5.69 0.49
N PHE A 9 10.27 -5.68 1.76
CA PHE A 9 9.13 -4.93 2.26
C PHE A 9 9.54 -3.58 2.83
N TYR A 10 8.78 -2.54 2.47
CA TYR A 10 8.94 -1.20 3.03
C TYR A 10 7.59 -0.68 3.51
N LEU A 11 7.49 -0.29 4.78
CA LEU A 11 6.36 0.48 5.26
C LEU A 11 6.38 1.87 4.59
N VAL A 12 5.28 2.26 3.98
CA VAL A 12 5.15 3.53 3.25
C VAL A 12 3.95 4.34 3.76
N GLY A 13 3.50 5.33 3.02
CA GLY A 13 2.30 6.09 3.34
C GLY A 13 2.35 6.80 4.69
N SER A 14 1.21 6.83 5.36
CA SER A 14 1.06 7.47 6.68
C SER A 14 1.84 6.75 7.77
N GLY A 15 1.97 5.43 7.67
CA GLY A 15 2.71 4.60 8.62
C GLY A 15 4.17 4.99 8.73
N ALA A 16 4.86 5.10 7.60
CA ALA A 16 6.28 5.46 7.54
C ALA A 16 6.56 6.89 8.04
N LYS A 17 5.57 7.75 8.07
CA LYS A 17 5.70 9.18 8.42
C LYS A 17 5.22 9.51 9.83
N ASN A 18 4.83 8.51 10.64
CA ASN A 18 4.17 8.70 11.93
C ASN A 18 2.90 9.59 11.81
N LEU A 19 2.16 9.41 10.73
CA LEU A 19 0.89 10.09 10.43
C LEU A 19 -0.30 9.13 10.49
N ILE A 20 -0.13 7.97 11.13
CA ILE A 20 -1.24 7.04 11.35
C ILE A 20 -2.27 7.73 12.23
N LEU A 21 -3.47 7.83 11.70
CA LEU A 21 -4.61 8.42 12.37
C LEU A 21 -5.76 7.43 12.29
N GLN A 22 -6.31 7.09 13.42
CA GLN A 22 -7.56 6.36 13.51
C GLN A 22 -8.71 7.35 13.53
N ASN A 23 -9.58 7.27 12.53
CA ASN A 23 -10.93 7.83 12.66
C ASN A 23 -11.77 6.81 13.47
N ASN A 24 -12.63 7.26 14.34
CA ASN A 24 -13.41 6.43 15.30
C ASN A 24 -14.10 5.19 14.71
N THR A 25 -14.29 5.12 13.41
CA THR A 25 -15.05 4.06 12.73
C THR A 25 -14.26 3.33 11.63
N GLN A 26 -13.10 3.83 11.21
CA GLN A 26 -12.32 3.25 10.12
C GLN A 26 -11.10 2.52 10.66
N PRO A 27 -10.70 1.39 10.05
CA PRO A 27 -9.47 0.72 10.40
C PRO A 27 -8.26 1.63 10.13
N VAL A 28 -7.15 1.32 10.78
CA VAL A 28 -5.85 1.92 10.45
C VAL A 28 -5.33 1.24 9.19
N ASP A 29 -5.01 2.02 8.15
CA ASP A 29 -4.42 1.48 6.94
C ASP A 29 -2.90 1.43 7.08
N LEU A 30 -2.32 0.25 6.87
CA LEU A 30 -0.89 0.03 6.84
C LEU A 30 -0.45 -0.25 5.40
N ASP A 31 0.13 0.76 4.77
CA ASP A 31 0.59 0.68 3.40
C ASP A 31 2.02 0.13 3.32
N TYR A 32 2.22 -0.90 2.53
CA TYR A 32 3.53 -1.48 2.24
C TYR A 32 3.83 -1.49 0.75
N ASN A 33 5.07 -1.17 0.40
CA ASN A 33 5.63 -1.54 -0.89
C ASN A 33 6.36 -2.88 -0.75
N LEU A 34 6.00 -3.82 -1.60
CA LEU A 34 6.75 -5.05 -1.84
C LEU A 34 7.59 -4.82 -3.10
N GLU A 35 8.85 -4.51 -2.93
CA GLU A 35 9.78 -4.33 -4.05
C GLU A 35 10.30 -5.70 -4.51
N ILE A 36 10.00 -6.07 -5.74
CA ILE A 36 10.57 -7.26 -6.37
C ILE A 36 11.99 -6.92 -6.82
N VAL A 37 12.96 -7.64 -6.28
CA VAL A 37 14.39 -7.44 -6.59
C VAL A 37 14.98 -8.59 -7.42
N ARG A 38 14.26 -9.71 -7.51
CA ARG A 38 14.66 -10.88 -8.31
C ARG A 38 13.42 -11.68 -8.70
N CYS A 39 13.29 -11.98 -9.98
CA CYS A 39 12.34 -12.96 -10.51
C CYS A 39 12.84 -13.43 -11.88
N GLU A 40 12.20 -14.44 -12.43
CA GLU A 40 12.55 -15.00 -13.75
C GLU A 40 12.18 -14.02 -14.88
N ASP A 41 10.98 -13.44 -14.81
CA ASP A 41 10.47 -12.50 -15.80
C ASP A 41 9.74 -11.32 -15.12
N PHE A 42 10.31 -10.11 -15.26
CA PHE A 42 9.70 -8.89 -14.73
C PHE A 42 8.54 -8.37 -15.59
N GLU A 43 8.43 -8.82 -16.84
CA GLU A 43 7.36 -8.38 -17.74
C GLU A 43 6.05 -9.17 -17.52
N ASP A 44 6.13 -10.37 -16.95
CA ASP A 44 4.92 -11.13 -16.61
C ASP A 44 4.27 -10.59 -15.30
N CYS A 45 3.73 -9.38 -15.42
CA CYS A 45 3.04 -8.70 -14.32
C CYS A 45 1.87 -9.49 -13.75
N HIS A 46 1.14 -10.25 -14.60
CA HIS A 46 0.04 -11.09 -14.14
C HIS A 46 0.55 -12.21 -13.23
N TYR A 47 1.55 -12.94 -13.67
CA TYR A 47 2.17 -14.00 -12.89
C TYR A 47 2.72 -13.47 -11.55
N LEU A 48 3.47 -12.36 -11.59
CA LEU A 48 4.02 -11.74 -10.39
C LEU A 48 2.92 -11.38 -9.39
N LYS A 49 1.83 -10.75 -9.85
CA LYS A 49 0.72 -10.39 -8.97
C LYS A 49 0.06 -11.61 -8.33
N GLU A 50 -0.17 -12.66 -9.13
CA GLU A 50 -0.78 -13.90 -8.65
C GLU A 50 0.12 -14.63 -7.64
N CYS A 51 1.44 -14.66 -7.85
CA CYS A 51 2.38 -15.23 -6.88
C CYS A 51 2.34 -14.49 -5.55
N VAL A 52 2.40 -13.16 -5.58
CA VAL A 52 2.32 -12.33 -4.37
C VAL A 52 0.97 -12.52 -3.68
N ARG A 53 -0.14 -12.53 -4.44
CA ARG A 53 -1.49 -12.75 -3.90
C ARG A 53 -1.61 -14.10 -3.19
N LYS A 54 -1.12 -15.17 -3.82
CA LYS A 54 -1.12 -16.51 -3.22
C LYS A 54 -0.27 -16.58 -1.95
N ALA A 55 0.93 -15.97 -1.97
CA ALA A 55 1.80 -15.90 -0.82
C ALA A 55 1.15 -15.12 0.34
N PHE A 56 0.52 -13.98 0.03
CA PHE A 56 -0.17 -13.17 1.04
C PHE A 56 -1.37 -13.92 1.63
N ASN A 57 -2.19 -14.56 0.80
CA ASN A 57 -3.32 -15.37 1.26
C ASN A 57 -2.87 -16.53 2.15
N LYS A 58 -1.77 -17.23 1.79
CA LYS A 58 -1.18 -18.26 2.63
C LYS A 58 -0.83 -17.72 4.01
N CYS A 59 -0.15 -16.58 4.11
CA CYS A 59 0.13 -15.92 5.38
C CYS A 59 -1.15 -15.56 6.15
N LEU A 60 -2.15 -14.97 5.50
CA LEU A 60 -3.42 -14.62 6.15
C LEU A 60 -4.13 -15.86 6.72
N GLN A 61 -4.16 -16.95 5.97
CA GLN A 61 -4.79 -18.22 6.36
C GLN A 61 -4.09 -18.88 7.56
N GLU A 62 -2.75 -18.76 7.70
CA GLU A 62 -2.01 -19.21 8.88
C GLU A 62 -2.52 -18.54 10.17
N TYR A 63 -2.98 -17.29 10.06
CA TYR A 63 -3.59 -16.54 11.17
C TYR A 63 -5.12 -16.68 11.21
N LYS A 64 -5.73 -17.56 10.41
CA LYS A 64 -7.19 -17.76 10.28
C LYS A 64 -7.93 -16.49 9.85
N LEU A 65 -7.30 -15.69 9.02
CA LEU A 65 -7.87 -14.51 8.40
C LEU A 65 -8.41 -14.84 7.01
N HIS A 66 -9.24 -13.95 6.49
CA HIS A 66 -9.78 -14.07 5.14
C HIS A 66 -8.74 -13.71 4.09
N ASP A 67 -8.89 -14.26 2.89
CA ASP A 67 -8.09 -13.90 1.73
C ASP A 67 -8.16 -12.40 1.44
N CYS A 68 -7.07 -11.88 0.88
CA CYS A 68 -6.98 -10.49 0.48
C CYS A 68 -7.89 -10.19 -0.72
N GLU A 69 -8.28 -8.95 -0.83
CA GLU A 69 -8.94 -8.39 -2.01
C GLU A 69 -7.88 -7.88 -2.98
N ASP A 70 -8.12 -8.13 -4.26
CA ASP A 70 -7.29 -7.61 -5.34
C ASP A 70 -7.89 -6.30 -5.85
N SER A 71 -7.20 -5.19 -5.60
CA SER A 71 -7.54 -3.89 -6.15
C SER A 71 -6.64 -3.50 -7.33
N THR A 72 -6.91 -2.38 -7.97
CA THR A 72 -6.15 -1.93 -9.14
C THR A 72 -4.64 -1.85 -8.87
N SER A 73 -4.22 -1.33 -7.73
CA SER A 73 -2.80 -1.06 -7.44
C SER A 73 -2.26 -1.76 -6.19
N SER A 74 -3.09 -2.49 -5.46
CA SER A 74 -2.70 -3.16 -4.22
C SER A 74 -3.42 -4.49 -4.03
N LEU A 75 -2.91 -5.28 -3.11
CA LEU A 75 -3.58 -6.41 -2.49
C LEU A 75 -3.92 -5.98 -1.06
N THR A 76 -5.21 -5.99 -0.72
CA THR A 76 -5.71 -5.43 0.54
C THR A 76 -6.24 -6.54 1.44
N SER A 77 -5.74 -6.65 2.67
CA SER A 77 -6.35 -7.54 3.65
C SER A 77 -7.72 -7.05 4.06
N LYS A 78 -8.62 -7.95 4.42
CA LYS A 78 -9.81 -7.53 5.16
C LYS A 78 -9.42 -6.98 6.52
N GLN A 79 -10.36 -6.29 7.14
CA GLN A 79 -10.16 -5.70 8.48
C GLN A 79 -9.69 -6.76 9.48
N ILE A 80 -8.58 -6.47 10.16
CA ILE A 80 -7.98 -7.30 11.19
C ILE A 80 -8.20 -6.61 12.54
N CYS A 81 -8.76 -7.32 13.50
CA CYS A 81 -8.98 -6.82 14.85
C CYS A 81 -7.88 -7.30 15.79
N PHE A 82 -7.40 -6.43 16.67
CA PHE A 82 -6.53 -6.85 17.76
C PHE A 82 -7.27 -7.74 18.75
N LYS A 83 -6.54 -8.69 19.34
CA LYS A 83 -7.09 -9.55 20.41
C LYS A 83 -7.21 -8.74 21.72
N ASN A 84 -8.03 -9.26 22.67
CA ASN A 84 -8.13 -8.76 24.04
C ASN A 84 -8.79 -7.38 24.20
N GLY A 85 -9.93 -7.16 23.52
CA GLY A 85 -10.79 -5.99 23.83
C GLY A 85 -10.30 -4.64 23.29
N ASN A 86 -9.23 -4.65 22.51
CA ASN A 86 -8.81 -3.45 21.78
C ASN A 86 -9.77 -3.23 20.59
N PRO A 87 -10.53 -2.12 20.56
CA PRO A 87 -11.47 -1.84 19.48
C PRO A 87 -10.78 -1.40 18.17
N THR A 88 -9.47 -1.17 18.23
CA THR A 88 -8.72 -0.74 17.05
C THR A 88 -8.64 -1.88 16.06
N ALA A 89 -8.96 -1.59 14.82
CA ALA A 89 -8.76 -2.49 13.71
C ALA A 89 -7.77 -1.90 12.70
N PHE A 90 -7.18 -2.75 11.89
CA PHE A 90 -6.28 -2.33 10.82
C PHE A 90 -6.48 -3.17 9.57
N SER A 91 -6.06 -2.64 8.45
CA SER A 91 -5.90 -3.34 7.18
C SER A 91 -4.45 -3.22 6.70
N VAL A 92 -4.05 -4.14 5.85
CA VAL A 92 -2.71 -4.15 5.23
C VAL A 92 -2.88 -4.04 3.73
N ASP A 93 -2.29 -3.02 3.14
CA ASP A 93 -2.22 -2.81 1.71
C ASP A 93 -0.82 -3.10 1.20
N ILE A 94 -0.70 -4.01 0.24
CA ILE A 94 0.56 -4.37 -0.39
C ILE A 94 0.55 -3.88 -1.84
N CYS A 95 1.36 -2.86 -2.14
CA CYS A 95 1.66 -2.43 -3.49
C CYS A 95 2.90 -3.16 -4.00
N ILE A 96 2.81 -3.84 -5.13
CA ILE A 96 3.94 -4.51 -5.76
C ILE A 96 4.69 -3.48 -6.59
N THR A 97 6.00 -3.39 -6.38
CA THR A 97 6.85 -2.39 -7.04
C THR A 97 8.14 -3.00 -7.57
N VAL A 98 8.73 -2.33 -8.55
CA VAL A 98 10.09 -2.57 -9.04
C VAL A 98 10.81 -1.23 -9.17
N ARG A 99 12.14 -1.27 -9.25
CA ARG A 99 12.95 -0.11 -9.65
C ARG A 99 13.51 -0.31 -11.03
N ASP A 100 13.53 0.78 -11.80
CA ASP A 100 14.28 0.82 -13.07
C ASP A 100 15.77 1.17 -12.85
N GLU A 101 16.52 1.20 -13.93
CA GLU A 101 17.96 1.53 -13.91
C GLU A 101 18.25 2.98 -13.43
N GLU A 102 17.26 3.87 -13.50
CA GLU A 102 17.35 5.25 -13.04
C GLU A 102 16.90 5.43 -11.58
N ASP A 103 16.63 4.33 -10.86
CA ASP A 103 16.11 4.31 -9.48
C ASP A 103 14.70 4.90 -9.33
N ASN A 104 13.89 4.88 -10.40
CA ASN A 104 12.49 5.25 -10.32
C ASN A 104 11.65 4.03 -9.94
N TYR A 105 10.66 4.25 -9.09
CA TYR A 105 9.70 3.20 -8.74
C TYR A 105 8.61 3.07 -9.80
N HIS A 106 8.33 1.83 -10.17
CA HIS A 106 7.16 1.45 -10.95
C HIS A 106 6.26 0.58 -10.08
N ARG A 107 4.96 0.80 -10.18
CA ARG A 107 3.93 0.04 -9.46
C ARG A 107 3.21 -0.87 -10.42
N LEU A 108 2.96 -2.11 -10.00
CA LEU A 108 2.16 -3.05 -10.76
C LEU A 108 0.68 -2.64 -10.69
N ILE A 109 0.08 -2.43 -11.85
CA ILE A 109 -1.33 -2.08 -12.02
C ILE A 109 -2.08 -3.27 -12.58
N HIS A 110 -3.23 -3.56 -12.01
CA HIS A 110 -4.25 -4.47 -12.55
C HIS A 110 -5.45 -3.65 -12.99
N GLU A 111 -5.54 -3.36 -14.27
CA GLU A 111 -6.67 -2.66 -14.85
C GLU A 111 -7.80 -3.63 -15.16
N LYS A 112 -8.84 -3.58 -14.35
CA LYS A 112 -10.02 -4.45 -14.47
C LYS A 112 -10.99 -3.89 -15.50
N THR A 113 -11.30 -4.68 -16.50
CA THR A 113 -12.22 -4.27 -17.58
C THR A 113 -13.65 -4.78 -17.38
N GLY A 114 -13.89 -5.55 -16.31
CA GLY A 114 -15.15 -6.24 -16.07
C GLY A 114 -15.26 -7.61 -16.75
N TRP A 115 -14.28 -7.94 -17.61
CA TRP A 115 -14.14 -9.25 -18.26
C TRP A 115 -12.72 -9.74 -18.02
N ALA A 116 -12.54 -10.71 -17.15
CA ALA A 116 -11.22 -11.15 -16.66
C ALA A 116 -10.20 -11.47 -17.77
N PHE A 117 -10.66 -11.96 -18.94
CA PHE A 117 -9.78 -12.23 -20.07
C PHE A 117 -9.28 -10.96 -20.81
N ASN A 118 -9.87 -9.80 -20.52
CA ASN A 118 -9.45 -8.51 -21.07
C ASN A 118 -8.69 -7.65 -20.02
N ASP A 119 -8.54 -8.14 -18.79
CA ASP A 119 -7.84 -7.43 -17.77
C ASP A 119 -6.36 -7.24 -18.17
N ARG A 120 -5.80 -6.08 -17.85
CA ARG A 120 -4.43 -5.73 -18.21
C ARG A 120 -3.58 -5.59 -16.96
N TYR A 121 -2.35 -6.09 -17.04
CA TYR A 121 -1.36 -6.00 -15.99
C TYR A 121 -0.12 -5.33 -16.57
N PHE A 122 0.35 -4.27 -15.92
CA PHE A 122 1.49 -3.52 -16.41
C PHE A 122 2.17 -2.73 -15.30
N TRP A 123 3.43 -2.36 -15.55
CA TRP A 123 4.17 -1.43 -14.70
C TRP A 123 3.82 0.01 -15.03
N ASN A 124 3.43 0.79 -14.02
CA ASN A 124 3.17 2.21 -14.14
C ASN A 124 4.13 2.99 -13.25
N MET A 125 4.80 3.98 -13.83
CA MET A 125 5.73 4.82 -13.09
C MET A 125 5.02 5.50 -11.92
N ALA A 126 5.56 5.32 -10.71
CA ALA A 126 5.04 5.97 -9.52
C ALA A 126 5.44 7.46 -9.51
N PRO A 127 4.57 8.35 -8.99
CA PRO A 127 4.93 9.76 -8.87
C PRO A 127 6.24 9.95 -8.11
N GLN A 128 7.15 10.74 -8.66
CA GLN A 128 8.45 10.98 -8.03
C GLN A 128 8.30 11.79 -6.75
N SER A 129 8.79 11.25 -5.65
CA SER A 129 8.73 11.87 -4.31
C SER A 129 10.01 12.61 -3.90
N LYS A 130 11.00 12.75 -4.79
CA LYS A 130 12.31 13.37 -4.47
C LYS A 130 12.19 14.76 -3.83
N GLN A 131 11.28 15.59 -4.33
CA GLN A 131 11.03 16.92 -3.73
C GLN A 131 10.25 16.84 -2.42
N LEU A 132 9.39 15.84 -2.27
CA LEU A 132 8.58 15.66 -1.06
C LEU A 132 9.47 15.34 0.14
N LYS A 133 10.47 14.48 -0.02
CA LYS A 133 11.42 14.15 1.05
C LYS A 133 12.14 15.40 1.56
N LYS A 134 12.70 16.20 0.64
CA LYS A 134 13.38 17.46 1.02
C LYS A 134 12.45 18.42 1.79
N LYS A 135 11.19 18.55 1.36
CA LYS A 135 10.20 19.38 2.07
C LYS A 135 9.88 18.83 3.46
N VAL A 136 9.71 17.51 3.58
CA VAL A 136 9.44 16.86 4.86
C VAL A 136 10.61 17.05 5.83
N ASP A 137 11.83 16.84 5.37
CA ASP A 137 13.03 17.01 6.19
C ASP A 137 13.15 18.46 6.67
N TYR A 138 13.01 19.45 5.79
CA TYR A 138 12.99 20.88 6.14
C TYR A 138 11.93 21.23 7.19
N ILE A 139 10.70 20.71 7.04
CA ILE A 139 9.61 20.98 8.00
C ILE A 139 9.90 20.35 9.36
N LYS A 140 10.49 19.15 9.38
CA LYS A 140 10.90 18.49 10.62
C LYS A 140 12.01 19.25 11.33
N GLU A 141 13.04 19.64 10.61
CA GLU A 141 14.16 20.45 11.13
C GLU A 141 13.70 21.81 11.67
N SER A 142 12.70 22.41 11.01
CA SER A 142 12.10 23.68 11.46
C SER A 142 11.15 23.55 12.67
N GLY A 143 10.97 22.33 13.21
CA GLY A 143 10.07 22.08 14.35
C GLY A 143 8.57 22.20 14.05
N HIS A 144 8.18 22.27 12.77
CA HIS A 144 6.78 22.48 12.36
C HIS A 144 6.03 21.19 12.03
N TRP A 145 6.61 20.02 12.29
CA TRP A 145 6.00 18.74 11.94
C TRP A 145 4.63 18.51 12.61
N GLN A 146 4.44 19.00 13.83
CA GLN A 146 3.17 18.89 14.53
C GLN A 146 2.04 19.63 13.78
N LYS A 147 2.29 20.80 13.20
CA LYS A 147 1.31 21.53 12.37
C LYS A 147 0.89 20.74 11.13
N VAL A 148 1.85 20.02 10.52
CA VAL A 148 1.55 19.14 9.37
C VAL A 148 0.65 18.01 9.79
N ARG A 149 0.91 17.37 10.94
CA ARG A 149 0.05 16.30 11.48
C ARG A 149 -1.38 16.78 11.73
N GLU A 150 -1.53 17.94 12.34
CA GLU A 150 -2.86 18.55 12.61
C GLU A 150 -3.62 18.86 11.32
N GLN A 151 -2.90 19.43 10.33
CA GLN A 151 -3.51 19.71 9.02
C GLN A 151 -3.88 18.43 8.26
N TYR A 152 -3.00 17.44 8.27
CA TYR A 152 -3.27 16.13 7.67
C TYR A 152 -4.49 15.47 8.32
N LEU A 153 -4.61 15.52 9.66
CA LEU A 153 -5.76 14.99 10.39
C LEU A 153 -7.06 15.66 9.94
N LYS A 154 -7.07 17.00 9.83
CA LYS A 154 -8.25 17.75 9.37
C LYS A 154 -8.68 17.33 7.97
N ILE A 155 -7.71 17.24 7.04
CA ILE A 155 -7.96 16.86 5.65
C ILE A 155 -8.47 15.42 5.58
N LYS A 156 -7.77 14.47 6.22
CA LYS A 156 -8.17 13.06 6.22
C LYS A 156 -9.57 12.88 6.80
N ASN A 157 -9.88 13.51 7.92
CA ASN A 157 -11.23 13.42 8.54
C ASN A 157 -12.31 14.06 7.65
N HIS A 158 -12.01 15.16 6.98
CA HIS A 158 -12.94 15.78 6.05
C HIS A 158 -13.33 14.81 4.92
N TYR A 159 -12.36 14.19 4.26
CA TYR A 159 -12.61 13.23 3.18
C TYR A 159 -13.28 11.93 3.64
N LEU A 160 -12.92 11.42 4.80
CA LEU A 160 -13.53 10.20 5.34
C LEU A 160 -14.98 10.40 5.83
N THR A 161 -15.39 11.63 6.11
CA THR A 161 -16.75 11.94 6.57
C THR A 161 -17.70 12.38 5.47
N GLN A 162 -17.16 12.86 4.36
CA GLN A 162 -17.96 13.36 3.23
C GLN A 162 -18.04 12.30 2.18
N ASN A 163 -18.43 11.23 2.13
CA ASN A 163 -18.66 10.24 1.04
C ASN A 163 -18.31 10.75 -0.39
N ASP A 164 -17.38 11.65 -0.50
CA ASP A 164 -16.93 12.26 -1.73
C ASP A 164 -15.87 11.32 -2.34
N ASN A 165 -16.14 10.85 -3.56
CA ASN A 165 -15.24 9.97 -4.31
C ASN A 165 -13.98 10.68 -4.82
N ASP A 166 -13.78 11.94 -4.48
CA ASP A 166 -12.58 12.70 -4.82
C ASP A 166 -11.49 12.46 -3.76
N HIS A 167 -10.60 11.54 -4.05
CA HIS A 167 -9.37 11.37 -3.28
C HIS A 167 -8.45 12.60 -3.46
N PRO A 168 -7.81 13.07 -2.38
CA PRO A 168 -6.82 14.12 -2.46
C PRO A 168 -5.56 13.68 -3.23
#